data_52d6f401f6138e3ff6942cdf5e22f0e9
#
_entry.id   52d6f401f6138e3ff6942cdf5e22f0e9
#
_cell.length_a   1.000
_cell.length_b   1.000
_cell.length_c   1.000
_cell.angle_alpha   90.00
_cell.angle_beta   90.00
_cell.angle_gamma   90.00
#
_symmetry.space_group_name_H-M   'P 1'
#
loop_
_entity.id
_entity.type
_entity.pdbx_description
1 polymer ?
#
loop_
_entity_poly.entity_id
_entity_poly.type
_entity_poly.pdbx_seq_one_letter_code
_entity_poly.pdbx_strand_id
1 'polypeptide(L)'
;MCIRDSYTRVGSDANSEQAEDIIGSISLEFSDWRIRDKVAQIFEKIRNQIGDLAGIVIDLRKEEGGPPVGKPIQIQLTSRQSELLIPAAARVRNKFNEMTGLNSIEDSRPLPGIDWEVMVDRAQAAKYGADVGSVGNMIQMTTGGYKIGTYRPNDSDDEIEIRARFPQAHRTIEELNHVRLNTPVGAVPISNFVVRQAREKIGTIKRVDGQRVVTIQADVNDGVLVDDKLRELEEWIKKSDFDQRIDIVFKGEDEEQAKAVSYTHLRAHET
;
A
#
# COMPACT_ATOMS: atom_id res chain seq x y z
N MET A 1 -22.09 -16.67 14.94
CA MET A 1 -21.20 -15.47 14.94
C MET A 1 -22.11 -14.26 14.77
N CYS A 2 -22.12 -13.33 15.72
CA CYS A 2 -23.07 -12.21 15.71
C CYS A 2 -22.42 -10.99 15.06
N ILE A 3 -22.25 -11.01 13.75
CA ILE A 3 -21.88 -9.82 12.96
C ILE A 3 -23.18 -9.02 12.75
N ARG A 4 -23.14 -7.74 13.10
CA ARG A 4 -24.25 -6.81 12.90
C ARG A 4 -24.19 -6.20 11.51
N ASP A 5 -22.99 -5.78 11.12
CA ASP A 5 -22.76 -5.16 9.81
C ASP A 5 -21.34 -5.45 9.31
N SER A 6 -21.13 -5.32 8.02
CA SER A 6 -19.83 -5.50 7.39
C SER A 6 -19.62 -4.50 6.27
N TYR A 7 -18.45 -3.87 6.25
CA TYR A 7 -18.01 -2.99 5.18
C TYR A 7 -16.75 -3.54 4.53
N THR A 8 -16.80 -3.71 3.22
CA THR A 8 -15.68 -4.28 2.44
C THR A 8 -15.14 -3.24 1.48
N ARG A 9 -13.82 -3.05 1.52
CA ARG A 9 -13.07 -2.22 0.59
C ARG A 9 -12.06 -3.08 -0.14
N VAL A 10 -12.03 -3.00 -1.47
CA VAL A 10 -11.09 -3.72 -2.32
C VAL A 10 -10.30 -2.73 -3.15
N GLY A 11 -8.99 -2.91 -3.23
CA GLY A 11 -8.05 -2.03 -3.91
C GLY A 11 -7.24 -1.17 -2.95
N SER A 12 -6.12 -0.67 -3.44
CA SER A 12 -5.28 0.30 -2.74
C SER A 12 -5.65 1.71 -3.18
N ASP A 13 -5.86 2.63 -2.25
CA ASP A 13 -5.94 4.05 -2.57
C ASP A 13 -4.53 4.62 -2.70
N ALA A 14 -4.29 5.37 -3.75
CA ALA A 14 -3.01 6.06 -3.97
C ALA A 14 -2.61 7.01 -2.82
N ASN A 15 -3.58 7.44 -2.02
CA ASN A 15 -3.40 8.32 -0.87
C ASN A 15 -3.45 7.59 0.49
N SER A 16 -3.57 6.26 0.50
CA SER A 16 -3.57 5.51 1.77
C SER A 16 -2.14 5.40 2.32
N GLU A 17 -1.99 5.55 3.62
CA GLU A 17 -0.73 5.27 4.32
C GLU A 17 -0.45 3.77 4.45
N GLN A 18 -1.36 2.94 3.97
CA GLN A 18 -1.25 1.49 4.01
C GLN A 18 -0.13 0.98 3.09
N ALA A 19 0.42 -0.16 3.43
CA ALA A 19 1.42 -0.82 2.60
C ALA A 19 0.80 -1.25 1.25
N GLU A 20 1.60 -1.23 0.18
CA GLU A 20 1.12 -1.53 -1.19
C GLU A 20 0.64 -2.99 -1.36
N ASP A 21 1.03 -3.89 -0.46
CA ASP A 21 0.62 -5.30 -0.46
C ASP A 21 -0.78 -5.54 0.13
N ILE A 22 -1.42 -4.52 0.72
CA ILE A 22 -2.78 -4.62 1.21
C ILE A 22 -3.76 -4.50 0.03
N ILE A 23 -4.36 -5.64 -0.34
CA ILE A 23 -5.30 -5.74 -1.46
C ILE A 23 -6.73 -5.37 -1.10
N GLY A 24 -7.05 -5.29 0.17
CA GLY A 24 -8.37 -4.91 0.65
C GLY A 24 -8.52 -5.04 2.16
N SER A 25 -9.61 -4.51 2.67
CA SER A 25 -9.99 -4.58 4.07
C SER A 25 -11.47 -4.91 4.23
N ILE A 26 -11.79 -5.65 5.29
CA ILE A 26 -13.16 -5.95 5.69
C ILE A 26 -13.32 -5.50 7.13
N SER A 27 -14.12 -4.46 7.34
CA SER A 27 -14.51 -4.01 8.67
C SER A 27 -15.77 -4.74 9.10
N LEU A 28 -15.74 -5.33 10.30
CA LEU A 28 -16.85 -6.08 10.85
C LEU A 28 -17.36 -5.38 12.11
N GLU A 29 -18.61 -4.97 12.11
CA GLU A 29 -19.30 -4.49 13.29
C GLU A 29 -19.98 -5.67 13.98
N PHE A 30 -19.64 -5.89 15.25
CA PHE A 30 -20.24 -6.97 16.04
C PHE A 30 -21.44 -6.46 16.85
N SER A 31 -22.34 -7.37 17.14
CA SER A 31 -23.46 -7.14 18.07
C SER A 31 -22.96 -6.73 19.46
N ASP A 32 -23.87 -6.25 20.32
CA ASP A 32 -23.56 -5.81 21.68
C ASP A 32 -22.69 -6.85 22.44
N TRP A 33 -21.70 -6.35 23.17
CA TRP A 33 -20.73 -7.18 23.88
C TRP A 33 -21.36 -8.13 24.92
N ARG A 34 -22.58 -7.82 25.39
CA ARG A 34 -23.32 -8.63 26.36
C ARG A 34 -23.90 -9.91 25.77
N ILE A 35 -24.10 -9.95 24.46
CA ILE A 35 -24.77 -11.08 23.77
C ILE A 35 -23.85 -11.82 22.81
N ARG A 36 -22.56 -11.46 22.75
CA ARG A 36 -21.56 -12.07 21.88
C ARG A 36 -20.39 -12.67 22.64
N ASP A 37 -19.65 -13.57 22.00
CA ASP A 37 -18.40 -14.10 22.51
C ASP A 37 -17.35 -12.99 22.65
N LYS A 38 -16.32 -13.24 23.47
CA LYS A 38 -15.15 -12.36 23.58
C LYS A 38 -14.45 -12.24 22.23
N VAL A 39 -13.89 -11.05 21.94
CA VAL A 39 -13.23 -10.76 20.65
C VAL A 39 -12.15 -11.79 20.29
N ALA A 40 -11.33 -12.20 21.28
CA ALA A 40 -10.31 -13.22 21.06
C ALA A 40 -10.90 -14.55 20.55
N GLN A 41 -12.02 -15.01 21.12
CA GLN A 41 -12.70 -16.23 20.67
C GLN A 41 -13.31 -16.07 19.27
N ILE A 42 -13.80 -14.87 18.94
CA ILE A 42 -14.30 -14.57 17.61
C ILE A 42 -13.15 -14.61 16.60
N PHE A 43 -12.01 -14.03 16.93
CA PHE A 43 -10.82 -14.04 16.07
C PHE A 43 -10.32 -15.48 15.81
N GLU A 44 -10.27 -16.33 16.84
CA GLU A 44 -9.94 -17.74 16.65
C GLU A 44 -10.92 -18.45 15.73
N LYS A 45 -12.23 -18.23 15.91
CA LYS A 45 -13.25 -18.81 15.02
C LYS A 45 -13.07 -18.34 13.57
N ILE A 46 -12.76 -17.05 13.37
CA ILE A 46 -12.51 -16.50 12.03
C ILE A 46 -11.25 -17.14 11.43
N ARG A 47 -10.13 -17.19 12.17
CA ARG A 47 -8.89 -17.84 11.69
C ARG A 47 -9.13 -19.28 11.26
N ASN A 48 -9.86 -20.05 12.07
CA ASN A 48 -10.17 -21.45 11.77
C ASN A 48 -11.10 -21.62 10.54
N GLN A 49 -11.95 -20.64 10.24
CA GLN A 49 -12.87 -20.69 9.10
C GLN A 49 -12.25 -20.20 7.79
N ILE A 50 -11.33 -19.23 7.85
CA ILE A 50 -10.70 -18.67 6.65
C ILE A 50 -9.72 -19.68 6.03
N GLY A 51 -9.07 -20.51 6.86
CA GLY A 51 -8.06 -21.45 6.38
C GLY A 51 -6.85 -20.76 5.72
N ASP A 52 -5.98 -21.57 5.13
CA ASP A 52 -4.85 -21.09 4.36
C ASP A 52 -5.29 -20.78 2.92
N LEU A 53 -5.64 -19.53 2.64
CA LEU A 53 -5.86 -19.07 1.27
C LEU A 53 -4.51 -18.90 0.60
N ALA A 54 -4.24 -19.70 -0.42
CA ALA A 54 -2.96 -19.66 -1.13
C ALA A 54 -2.69 -18.25 -1.72
N GLY A 55 -1.55 -17.66 -1.35
CA GLY A 55 -1.11 -16.38 -1.85
C GLY A 55 -1.74 -15.15 -1.18
N ILE A 56 -2.56 -15.33 -0.14
CA ILE A 56 -3.18 -14.25 0.61
C ILE A 56 -2.87 -14.43 2.10
N VAL A 57 -2.37 -13.39 2.73
CA VAL A 57 -2.20 -13.33 4.18
C VAL A 57 -3.34 -12.48 4.74
N ILE A 58 -4.08 -13.04 5.70
CA ILE A 58 -5.19 -12.35 6.36
C ILE A 58 -4.76 -11.96 7.76
N ASP A 59 -4.81 -10.66 8.00
CA ASP A 59 -4.52 -10.06 9.29
C ASP A 59 -5.82 -9.64 9.99
N LEU A 60 -6.00 -10.06 11.24
CA LEU A 60 -7.16 -9.72 12.05
C LEU A 60 -6.76 -8.70 13.11
N ARG A 61 -7.31 -7.50 12.99
CA ARG A 61 -7.02 -6.39 13.90
C ARG A 61 -8.27 -5.97 14.65
N LYS A 62 -8.06 -5.55 15.89
CA LYS A 62 -9.07 -4.82 16.64
C LYS A 62 -8.85 -3.33 16.39
N GLU A 63 -9.91 -2.61 16.07
CA GLU A 63 -9.85 -1.16 16.01
C GLU A 63 -9.64 -0.61 17.43
N GLU A 64 -8.55 0.09 17.64
CA GLU A 64 -8.25 0.77 18.89
C GLU A 64 -8.79 2.20 18.79
N GLY A 65 -9.63 2.58 19.79
CA GLY A 65 -10.14 3.95 19.90
C GLY A 65 -9.02 4.90 20.32
N GLY A 66 -8.76 5.91 19.50
CA GLY A 66 -7.73 6.92 19.76
C GLY A 66 -7.16 7.50 18.46
N PRO A 67 -6.23 8.46 18.52
CA PRO A 67 -5.48 8.85 17.34
C PRO A 67 -4.75 7.63 16.78
N PRO A 68 -4.62 7.48 15.45
CA PRO A 68 -3.95 6.34 14.85
C PRO A 68 -2.48 6.32 15.30
N VAL A 69 -2.21 5.53 16.30
CA VAL A 69 -0.86 5.17 16.71
C VAL A 69 -0.47 4.05 15.79
N GLY A 70 0.62 4.17 15.07
CA GLY A 70 1.10 3.08 14.22
C GLY A 70 1.35 1.80 15.03
N LYS A 71 1.87 0.76 14.40
CA LYS A 71 2.18 -0.50 15.10
C LYS A 71 3.19 -0.27 16.23
N PRO A 72 3.13 -1.06 17.32
CA PRO A 72 3.98 -0.85 18.49
C PRO A 72 5.47 -0.94 18.18
N ILE A 73 5.87 -1.79 17.25
CA ILE A 73 7.26 -1.87 16.79
C ILE A 73 7.37 -1.27 15.39
N GLN A 74 8.14 -0.20 15.27
CA GLN A 74 8.42 0.45 14.00
C GLN A 74 9.90 0.80 13.90
N ILE A 75 10.50 0.46 12.75
CA ILE A 75 11.85 0.87 12.39
C ILE A 75 11.79 1.69 11.11
N GLN A 76 12.32 2.89 11.17
CA GLN A 76 12.48 3.78 10.03
C GLN A 76 13.93 3.80 9.59
N LEU A 77 14.15 3.51 8.32
CA LEU A 77 15.43 3.58 7.65
C LEU A 77 15.42 4.80 6.74
N THR A 78 16.35 5.73 6.96
CA THR A 78 16.46 6.94 6.14
C THR A 78 17.85 7.04 5.53
N SER A 79 17.92 7.50 4.29
CA SER A 79 19.20 7.78 3.62
C SER A 79 19.02 8.80 2.50
N ARG A 80 20.07 9.56 2.24
CA ARG A 80 20.17 10.38 1.02
C ARG A 80 20.37 9.54 -0.23
N GLN A 81 20.94 8.34 -0.08
CA GLN A 81 21.17 7.38 -1.16
C GLN A 81 20.09 6.31 -1.13
N SER A 82 19.06 6.48 -1.95
CA SER A 82 17.89 5.60 -1.98
C SER A 82 18.22 4.13 -2.29
N GLU A 83 19.29 3.88 -3.04
CA GLU A 83 19.74 2.54 -3.46
C GLU A 83 20.14 1.67 -2.27
N LEU A 84 20.60 2.28 -1.17
CA LEU A 84 20.99 1.56 0.04
C LEU A 84 19.78 1.13 0.87
N LEU A 85 18.63 1.81 0.74
CA LEU A 85 17.46 1.57 1.59
C LEU A 85 16.80 0.23 1.32
N ILE A 86 16.62 -0.14 0.04
CA ILE A 86 15.92 -1.38 -0.33
C ILE A 86 16.61 -2.63 0.21
N PRO A 87 17.94 -2.82 0.02
CA PRO A 87 18.66 -3.96 0.61
C PRO A 87 18.66 -3.96 2.14
N ALA A 88 18.84 -2.78 2.74
CA ALA A 88 18.82 -2.65 4.20
C ALA A 88 17.46 -3.02 4.79
N ALA A 89 16.37 -2.50 4.21
CA ALA A 89 15.02 -2.82 4.60
C ALA A 89 14.70 -4.32 4.42
N ALA A 90 15.22 -4.95 3.38
CA ALA A 90 15.09 -6.40 3.19
C ALA A 90 15.74 -7.19 4.34
N ARG A 91 16.93 -6.78 4.79
CA ARG A 91 17.62 -7.40 5.93
C ARG A 91 16.82 -7.24 7.24
N VAL A 92 16.28 -6.05 7.49
CA VAL A 92 15.44 -5.79 8.68
C VAL A 92 14.15 -6.62 8.59
N ARG A 93 13.47 -6.65 7.44
CA ARG A 93 12.26 -7.45 7.24
C ARG A 93 12.52 -8.95 7.49
N ASN A 94 13.63 -9.49 6.99
CA ASN A 94 14.01 -10.88 7.23
C ASN A 94 14.21 -11.15 8.72
N LYS A 95 14.88 -10.22 9.45
CA LYS A 95 15.03 -10.35 10.91
C LYS A 95 13.68 -10.37 11.62
N PHE A 96 12.72 -9.51 11.22
CA PHE A 96 11.37 -9.52 11.79
C PHE A 96 10.68 -10.87 11.56
N ASN A 97 10.81 -11.45 10.37
CA ASN A 97 10.23 -12.77 10.04
C ASN A 97 10.86 -13.93 10.86
N GLU A 98 12.14 -13.81 11.27
CA GLU A 98 12.84 -14.79 12.10
C GLU A 98 12.48 -14.69 13.58
N MET A 99 12.03 -13.51 14.02
CA MET A 99 11.71 -13.26 15.42
C MET A 99 10.38 -13.90 15.80
N THR A 100 10.39 -14.68 16.87
CA THR A 100 9.15 -15.22 17.44
C THR A 100 8.39 -14.16 18.22
N GLY A 101 7.06 -14.22 18.21
CA GLY A 101 6.21 -13.31 18.97
C GLY A 101 5.86 -12.00 18.23
N LEU A 102 6.29 -11.84 17.00
CA LEU A 102 5.82 -10.79 16.10
C LEU A 102 4.75 -11.32 15.16
N ASN A 103 3.81 -10.47 14.82
CA ASN A 103 2.79 -10.73 13.81
C ASN A 103 2.55 -9.50 12.95
N SER A 104 1.73 -9.65 11.91
CA SER A 104 1.30 -8.53 11.06
C SER A 104 2.46 -7.65 10.58
N ILE A 105 3.56 -8.28 10.15
CA ILE A 105 4.76 -7.58 9.73
C ILE A 105 4.51 -6.92 8.38
N GLU A 106 4.69 -5.62 8.30
CA GLU A 106 4.51 -4.80 7.10
C GLU A 106 5.77 -4.00 6.80
N ASP A 107 5.99 -3.67 5.55
CA ASP A 107 7.00 -2.70 5.16
C ASP A 107 6.50 -1.78 4.04
N SER A 108 7.07 -0.59 3.98
CA SER A 108 6.70 0.45 3.00
C SER A 108 7.51 0.39 1.72
N ARG A 109 8.24 -0.70 1.46
CA ARG A 109 8.93 -0.88 0.18
C ARG A 109 7.91 -1.06 -0.94
N PRO A 110 8.16 -0.51 -2.12
CA PRO A 110 7.31 -0.79 -3.25
C PRO A 110 7.31 -2.28 -3.57
N LEU A 111 6.15 -2.81 -3.92
CA LEU A 111 6.08 -4.18 -4.43
C LEU A 111 6.83 -4.29 -5.75
N PRO A 112 7.68 -5.32 -5.91
CA PRO A 112 8.33 -5.57 -7.19
C PRO A 112 7.27 -5.77 -8.27
N GLY A 113 7.43 -5.09 -9.37
CA GLY A 113 6.47 -5.15 -10.46
C GLY A 113 7.03 -4.49 -11.71
N ILE A 114 6.25 -4.55 -12.77
CA ILE A 114 6.57 -3.93 -14.06
C ILE A 114 5.47 -2.93 -14.39
N ASP A 115 5.89 -1.68 -14.61
CA ASP A 115 5.05 -0.65 -15.22
C ASP A 115 5.32 -0.62 -16.73
N TRP A 116 4.26 -0.62 -17.51
CA TRP A 116 4.36 -0.47 -18.95
C TRP A 116 4.33 1.00 -19.32
N GLU A 117 5.52 1.53 -19.62
CA GLU A 117 5.63 2.87 -20.16
C GLU A 117 5.21 2.87 -21.63
N VAL A 118 4.25 3.72 -21.95
CA VAL A 118 3.74 3.88 -23.32
C VAL A 118 4.26 5.19 -23.88
N MET A 119 5.18 5.09 -24.83
CA MET A 119 5.78 6.24 -25.50
C MET A 119 5.14 6.46 -26.85
N VAL A 120 4.71 7.69 -27.12
CA VAL A 120 4.15 8.10 -28.41
C VAL A 120 5.20 8.82 -29.23
N ASP A 121 5.56 8.26 -30.38
CA ASP A 121 6.36 8.97 -31.38
C ASP A 121 5.50 10.05 -32.05
N ARG A 122 5.69 11.29 -31.59
CA ARG A 122 4.91 12.45 -32.06
C ARG A 122 5.11 12.72 -33.55
N ALA A 123 6.30 12.45 -34.09
CA ALA A 123 6.58 12.67 -35.51
C ALA A 123 5.83 11.67 -36.38
N GLN A 124 5.78 10.39 -35.97
CA GLN A 124 4.99 9.38 -36.67
C GLN A 124 3.49 9.61 -36.51
N ALA A 125 3.02 9.95 -35.28
CA ALA A 125 1.62 10.27 -35.03
C ALA A 125 1.14 11.44 -35.93
N ALA A 126 1.94 12.49 -36.06
CA ALA A 126 1.62 13.63 -36.92
C ALA A 126 1.46 13.27 -38.40
N LYS A 127 2.22 12.29 -38.94
CA LYS A 127 2.06 11.81 -40.32
C LYS A 127 0.68 11.22 -40.60
N TYR A 128 0.08 10.61 -39.56
CA TYR A 128 -1.27 10.06 -39.65
C TYR A 128 -2.35 11.04 -39.18
N GLY A 129 -1.96 12.25 -38.77
CA GLY A 129 -2.90 13.21 -38.18
C GLY A 129 -3.47 12.72 -36.82
N ALA A 130 -2.74 11.84 -36.14
CA ALA A 130 -3.14 11.33 -34.84
C ALA A 130 -2.79 12.31 -33.72
N ASP A 131 -3.78 12.65 -32.89
CA ASP A 131 -3.59 13.44 -31.69
C ASP A 131 -3.17 12.58 -30.49
N VAL A 132 -2.19 13.04 -29.72
CA VAL A 132 -1.66 12.32 -28.55
C VAL A 132 -2.73 12.14 -27.47
N GLY A 133 -3.64 13.12 -27.31
CA GLY A 133 -4.76 13.00 -26.37
C GLY A 133 -5.71 11.86 -26.74
N SER A 134 -6.03 11.73 -28.01
CA SER A 134 -6.87 10.64 -28.55
C SER A 134 -6.20 9.26 -28.33
N VAL A 135 -4.88 9.18 -28.47
CA VAL A 135 -4.13 7.95 -28.14
C VAL A 135 -4.26 7.62 -26.64
N GLY A 136 -4.09 8.62 -25.77
CA GLY A 136 -4.25 8.44 -24.32
C GLY A 136 -5.64 7.96 -23.93
N ASN A 137 -6.69 8.55 -24.50
CA ASN A 137 -8.08 8.15 -24.28
C ASN A 137 -8.33 6.70 -24.70
N MET A 138 -7.76 6.28 -25.83
CA MET A 138 -7.89 4.93 -26.33
C MET A 138 -7.18 3.91 -25.41
N ILE A 139 -6.01 4.25 -24.90
CA ILE A 139 -5.30 3.43 -23.92
C ILE A 139 -6.13 3.32 -22.62
N GLN A 140 -6.72 4.42 -22.15
CA GLN A 140 -7.62 4.39 -20.99
C GLN A 140 -8.84 3.48 -21.22
N MET A 141 -9.44 3.53 -22.39
CA MET A 141 -10.57 2.63 -22.72
C MET A 141 -10.18 1.14 -22.67
N THR A 142 -8.96 0.82 -23.06
CA THR A 142 -8.44 -0.56 -23.03
C THR A 142 -8.05 -1.02 -21.62
N THR A 143 -7.70 -0.11 -20.73
CA THR A 143 -7.24 -0.40 -19.37
C THR A 143 -8.35 -0.16 -18.31
N GLY A 144 -8.32 1.00 -17.67
CA GLY A 144 -9.21 1.40 -16.57
C GLY A 144 -10.59 1.88 -16.99
N GLY A 145 -10.77 2.21 -18.27
CA GLY A 145 -11.95 2.85 -18.82
C GLY A 145 -11.83 4.38 -18.89
N TYR A 146 -12.37 4.96 -19.94
CA TYR A 146 -12.40 6.40 -20.16
C TYR A 146 -13.70 6.98 -19.59
N LYS A 147 -13.59 7.99 -18.72
CA LYS A 147 -14.75 8.69 -18.15
C LYS A 147 -15.39 9.59 -19.21
N ILE A 148 -16.61 9.28 -19.61
CA ILE A 148 -17.39 10.06 -20.59
C ILE A 148 -18.13 11.20 -19.89
N GLY A 149 -18.64 10.95 -18.68
CA GLY A 149 -19.41 11.91 -17.91
C GLY A 149 -19.84 11.36 -16.57
N THR A 150 -20.71 12.11 -15.90
CA THR A 150 -21.35 11.72 -14.64
C THR A 150 -22.86 11.79 -14.78
N TYR A 151 -23.55 10.93 -14.07
CA TYR A 151 -24.99 10.94 -13.91
C TYR A 151 -25.33 11.08 -12.43
N ARG A 152 -26.17 12.03 -12.08
CA ARG A 152 -26.67 12.22 -10.72
C ARG A 152 -28.11 11.75 -10.66
N PRO A 153 -28.39 10.62 -10.01
CA PRO A 153 -29.77 10.13 -9.84
C PRO A 153 -30.54 11.05 -8.88
N ASN A 154 -31.87 11.09 -9.03
CA ASN A 154 -32.71 11.96 -8.20
C ASN A 154 -32.89 11.46 -6.75
N ASP A 155 -32.47 10.23 -6.47
CA ASP A 155 -32.61 9.51 -5.21
C ASP A 155 -31.28 9.36 -4.44
N SER A 156 -30.20 9.93 -4.96
CA SER A 156 -28.85 9.89 -4.32
C SER A 156 -28.15 11.22 -4.48
N ASP A 157 -27.39 11.60 -3.44
CA ASP A 157 -26.49 12.77 -3.48
C ASP A 157 -25.18 12.47 -4.21
N ASP A 158 -24.85 11.20 -4.43
CA ASP A 158 -23.61 10.76 -5.08
C ASP A 158 -23.74 10.74 -6.59
N GLU A 159 -22.72 11.22 -7.29
CA GLU A 159 -22.62 11.14 -8.74
C GLU A 159 -22.09 9.78 -9.19
N ILE A 160 -22.73 9.18 -10.20
CA ILE A 160 -22.32 7.94 -10.80
C ILE A 160 -21.51 8.25 -12.07
N GLU A 161 -20.28 7.74 -12.13
CA GLU A 161 -19.44 7.91 -13.31
C GLU A 161 -19.88 7.01 -14.48
N ILE A 162 -20.05 7.61 -15.64
CA ILE A 162 -20.28 6.87 -16.89
C ILE A 162 -18.91 6.65 -17.55
N ARG A 163 -18.48 5.39 -17.63
CA ARG A 163 -17.20 5.00 -18.22
C ARG A 163 -17.39 4.12 -19.45
N ALA A 164 -16.70 4.48 -20.55
CA ALA A 164 -16.53 3.59 -21.69
C ALA A 164 -15.30 2.70 -21.49
N ARG A 165 -15.47 1.41 -21.74
CA ARG A 165 -14.43 0.42 -21.52
C ARG A 165 -14.57 -0.76 -22.49
N PHE A 166 -13.44 -1.29 -22.97
CA PHE A 166 -13.47 -2.51 -23.76
C PHE A 166 -13.97 -3.71 -22.93
N PRO A 167 -14.59 -4.73 -23.57
CA PRO A 167 -14.94 -5.98 -22.90
C PRO A 167 -13.71 -6.63 -22.26
N GLN A 168 -13.90 -7.38 -21.17
CA GLN A 168 -12.81 -7.95 -20.38
C GLN A 168 -11.83 -8.81 -21.19
N ALA A 169 -12.33 -9.56 -22.17
CA ALA A 169 -11.49 -10.36 -23.06
C ALA A 169 -10.51 -9.54 -23.92
N HIS A 170 -10.79 -8.25 -24.14
CA HIS A 170 -9.99 -7.32 -24.95
C HIS A 170 -9.22 -6.29 -24.10
N ARG A 171 -8.94 -6.59 -22.83
CA ARG A 171 -8.17 -5.71 -21.91
C ARG A 171 -6.79 -6.25 -21.64
N THR A 172 -6.20 -6.94 -22.59
CA THR A 172 -4.84 -7.43 -22.48
C THR A 172 -3.87 -6.43 -23.08
N ILE A 173 -2.60 -6.52 -22.64
CA ILE A 173 -1.55 -5.65 -23.15
C ILE A 173 -1.24 -5.90 -24.64
N GLU A 174 -1.50 -7.12 -25.12
CA GLU A 174 -1.39 -7.48 -26.53
C GLU A 174 -2.44 -6.78 -27.38
N GLU A 175 -3.67 -6.63 -26.85
CA GLU A 175 -4.76 -5.95 -27.56
C GLU A 175 -4.46 -4.49 -27.89
N LEU A 176 -3.59 -3.84 -27.12
CA LEU A 176 -3.12 -2.49 -27.46
C LEU A 176 -2.49 -2.41 -28.87
N ASN A 177 -1.90 -3.50 -29.37
CA ASN A 177 -1.33 -3.52 -30.72
C ASN A 177 -2.42 -3.53 -31.81
N HIS A 178 -3.59 -4.05 -31.51
CA HIS A 178 -4.72 -4.18 -32.42
C HIS A 178 -5.67 -3.00 -32.39
N VAL A 179 -5.55 -2.16 -31.36
CA VAL A 179 -6.37 -0.94 -31.22
C VAL A 179 -6.07 0.00 -32.39
N ARG A 180 -7.14 0.47 -33.03
CA ARG A 180 -7.07 1.39 -34.16
C ARG A 180 -7.65 2.74 -33.77
N LEU A 181 -6.93 3.79 -34.09
CA LEU A 181 -7.39 5.17 -33.93
C LEU A 181 -7.97 5.67 -35.26
N ASN A 182 -9.15 6.28 -35.23
CA ASN A 182 -9.70 6.98 -36.37
C ASN A 182 -8.97 8.29 -36.58
N THR A 183 -8.31 8.43 -37.71
CA THR A 183 -7.54 9.61 -38.10
C THR A 183 -8.08 10.15 -39.43
N PRO A 184 -7.70 11.38 -39.82
CA PRO A 184 -8.09 11.95 -41.11
C PRO A 184 -7.68 11.09 -42.31
N VAL A 185 -6.66 10.25 -42.16
CA VAL A 185 -6.19 9.34 -43.23
C VAL A 185 -6.80 7.91 -43.12
N GLY A 186 -7.74 7.70 -42.19
CA GLY A 186 -8.40 6.42 -41.94
C GLY A 186 -8.11 5.78 -40.60
N ALA A 187 -8.52 4.55 -40.38
CA ALA A 187 -8.31 3.80 -39.14
C ALA A 187 -6.89 3.22 -39.11
N VAL A 188 -6.01 3.83 -38.30
CA VAL A 188 -4.59 3.49 -38.18
C VAL A 188 -4.34 2.74 -36.87
N PRO A 189 -3.62 1.58 -36.90
CA PRO A 189 -3.19 0.91 -35.67
C PRO A 189 -2.28 1.81 -34.84
N ILE A 190 -2.50 1.90 -33.53
CA ILE A 190 -1.67 2.71 -32.64
C ILE A 190 -0.22 2.21 -32.57
N SER A 191 0.01 0.93 -32.85
CA SER A 191 1.34 0.34 -32.92
C SER A 191 2.27 0.98 -33.95
N ASN A 192 1.74 1.75 -34.90
CA ASN A 192 2.56 2.47 -35.90
C ASN A 192 3.34 3.66 -35.30
N PHE A 193 2.89 4.19 -34.16
CA PHE A 193 3.47 5.38 -33.52
C PHE A 193 3.53 5.28 -32.00
N VAL A 194 3.20 4.09 -31.45
CA VAL A 194 3.28 3.84 -30.00
C VAL A 194 4.25 2.70 -29.75
N VAL A 195 5.23 2.95 -28.87
CA VAL A 195 6.18 1.94 -28.40
C VAL A 195 5.93 1.69 -26.91
N ARG A 196 5.93 0.43 -26.53
CA ARG A 196 5.79 0.01 -25.14
C ARG A 196 7.13 -0.44 -24.61
N GLN A 197 7.47 0.01 -23.42
CA GLN A 197 8.68 -0.39 -22.72
C GLN A 197 8.34 -0.85 -21.32
N ALA A 198 8.81 -2.03 -20.95
CA ALA A 198 8.73 -2.49 -19.57
C ALA A 198 9.73 -1.71 -18.72
N ARG A 199 9.25 -1.10 -17.63
CA ARG A 199 10.05 -0.41 -16.63
C ARG A 199 9.82 -1.05 -15.28
N GLU A 200 10.82 -1.01 -14.43
CA GLU A 200 10.64 -1.38 -13.04
C GLU A 200 9.65 -0.44 -12.36
N LYS A 201 8.68 -1.02 -11.64
CA LYS A 201 7.70 -0.24 -10.87
C LYS A 201 8.41 0.56 -9.78
N ILE A 202 8.16 1.86 -9.75
CA ILE A 202 8.76 2.76 -8.76
C ILE A 202 7.99 2.73 -7.44
N GLY A 203 6.68 2.53 -7.48
CA GLY A 203 5.81 2.57 -6.30
C GLY A 203 5.74 3.95 -5.63
N THR A 204 5.22 3.97 -4.40
CA THR A 204 5.09 5.20 -3.61
C THR A 204 6.41 5.56 -2.93
N ILE A 205 6.87 6.78 -3.12
CA ILE A 205 8.08 7.30 -2.47
C ILE A 205 7.68 8.14 -1.27
N LYS A 206 7.94 7.64 -0.05
CA LYS A 206 7.75 8.42 1.18
C LYS A 206 9.04 9.17 1.53
N ARG A 207 8.88 10.40 2.05
CA ARG A 207 9.99 11.24 2.50
C ARG A 207 9.66 11.87 3.85
N VAL A 208 10.66 11.87 4.72
CA VAL A 208 10.63 12.57 6.01
C VAL A 208 11.85 13.49 6.02
N ASP A 209 11.66 14.75 6.35
CA ASP A 209 12.72 15.80 6.36
C ASP A 209 13.54 15.84 5.05
N GLY A 210 12.85 15.65 3.90
CA GLY A 210 13.46 15.67 2.58
C GLY A 210 14.23 14.40 2.19
N GLN A 211 14.44 13.46 3.09
CA GLN A 211 15.12 12.18 2.84
C GLN A 211 14.10 11.07 2.53
N ARG A 212 14.48 10.11 1.69
CA ARG A 212 13.66 8.93 1.50
C ARG A 212 13.63 8.10 2.77
N VAL A 213 12.47 7.57 3.10
CA VAL A 213 12.25 6.71 4.26
C VAL A 213 11.62 5.39 3.83
N VAL A 214 12.10 4.32 4.44
CA VAL A 214 11.44 3.01 4.41
C VAL A 214 11.13 2.61 5.84
N THR A 215 9.87 2.29 6.11
CA THR A 215 9.40 1.88 7.42
C THR A 215 9.08 0.39 7.41
N ILE A 216 9.59 -0.34 8.38
CA ILE A 216 9.20 -1.70 8.68
C ILE A 216 8.50 -1.68 10.03
N GLN A 217 7.35 -2.32 10.10
CA GLN A 217 6.53 -2.30 11.31
C GLN A 217 5.90 -3.66 11.59
N ALA A 218 5.65 -3.95 12.87
CA ALA A 218 5.03 -5.19 13.30
C ALA A 218 4.20 -5.00 14.55
N ASP A 219 3.21 -5.88 14.72
CA ASP A 219 2.49 -6.08 15.97
C ASP A 219 3.16 -7.17 16.78
N VAL A 220 2.88 -7.22 18.08
CA VAL A 220 3.34 -8.27 18.98
C VAL A 220 2.20 -9.20 19.34
N ASN A 221 2.52 -10.47 19.56
CA ASN A 221 1.53 -11.45 20.04
C ASN A 221 1.10 -11.13 21.48
N ASP A 222 -0.12 -11.52 21.84
CA ASP A 222 -0.63 -11.39 23.20
C ASP A 222 0.34 -12.00 24.23
N GLY A 223 0.69 -11.21 25.26
CA GLY A 223 1.59 -11.62 26.32
C GLY A 223 3.10 -11.44 26.03
N VAL A 224 3.46 -10.92 24.88
CA VAL A 224 4.85 -10.55 24.56
C VAL A 224 5.06 -9.07 24.88
N LEU A 225 6.16 -8.77 25.59
CA LEU A 225 6.52 -7.39 25.89
C LEU A 225 7.19 -6.73 24.68
N VAL A 226 6.69 -5.57 24.26
CA VAL A 226 7.26 -4.78 23.16
C VAL A 226 8.71 -4.43 23.41
N ASP A 227 9.03 -4.03 24.63
CA ASP A 227 10.36 -3.63 25.10
C ASP A 227 11.43 -4.72 24.92
N ASP A 228 11.06 -5.98 25.19
CA ASP A 228 11.99 -7.10 25.01
C ASP A 228 12.32 -7.31 23.53
N LYS A 229 11.34 -7.13 22.67
CA LYS A 229 11.54 -7.24 21.22
C LYS A 229 12.30 -6.06 20.63
N LEU A 230 12.08 -4.86 21.14
CA LEU A 230 12.87 -3.68 20.76
C LEU A 230 14.33 -3.85 21.15
N ARG A 231 14.64 -4.32 22.36
CA ARG A 231 16.02 -4.61 22.79
C ARG A 231 16.68 -5.68 21.92
N GLU A 232 15.98 -6.75 21.60
CA GLU A 232 16.48 -7.80 20.70
C GLU A 232 16.85 -7.22 19.32
N LEU A 233 16.01 -6.34 18.78
CA LEU A 233 16.23 -5.65 17.51
C LEU A 233 17.40 -4.67 17.59
N GLU A 234 17.49 -3.86 18.66
CA GLU A 234 18.61 -2.93 18.86
C GLU A 234 19.95 -3.65 18.94
N GLU A 235 20.02 -4.74 19.72
CA GLU A 235 21.24 -5.55 19.81
C GLU A 235 21.65 -6.14 18.47
N TRP A 236 20.65 -6.61 17.71
CA TRP A 236 20.90 -7.16 16.40
C TRP A 236 21.39 -6.07 15.43
N ILE A 237 20.80 -4.87 15.44
CA ILE A 237 21.24 -3.75 14.60
C ILE A 237 22.66 -3.34 14.95
N LYS A 238 23.00 -3.24 16.25
CA LYS A 238 24.35 -2.91 16.73
C LYS A 238 25.42 -3.93 16.31
N LYS A 239 25.04 -5.20 16.20
CA LYS A 239 25.91 -6.31 15.75
C LYS A 239 25.97 -6.45 14.22
N SER A 240 25.00 -5.86 13.53
CA SER A 240 24.87 -5.94 12.08
C SER A 240 25.69 -4.85 11.41
N ASP A 241 26.38 -5.22 10.33
CA ASP A 241 27.13 -4.26 9.53
C ASP A 241 26.18 -3.54 8.54
N PHE A 242 25.52 -2.48 9.03
CA PHE A 242 24.76 -1.55 8.21
C PHE A 242 25.65 -0.41 7.72
N ASP A 243 25.41 0.06 6.50
CA ASP A 243 26.13 1.21 5.96
C ASP A 243 25.88 2.45 6.82
N GLN A 244 26.95 3.16 7.20
CA GLN A 244 26.87 4.35 8.06
C GLN A 244 26.07 5.52 7.46
N ARG A 245 25.74 5.45 6.17
CA ARG A 245 24.92 6.43 5.46
C ARG A 245 23.42 6.16 5.62
N ILE A 246 23.05 5.10 6.33
CA ILE A 246 21.66 4.76 6.65
C ILE A 246 21.43 5.10 8.12
N ASP A 247 20.54 6.04 8.36
CA ASP A 247 20.05 6.32 9.69
C ASP A 247 18.92 5.36 10.04
N ILE A 248 19.04 4.68 11.17
CA ILE A 248 18.04 3.73 11.67
C ILE A 248 17.44 4.27 12.94
N VAL A 249 16.13 4.54 12.91
CA VAL A 249 15.41 5.14 14.04
C VAL A 249 14.26 4.22 14.45
N PHE A 250 14.19 3.93 15.75
CA PHE A 250 13.03 3.26 16.34
C PHE A 250 11.91 4.26 16.55
N LYS A 251 10.71 3.88 16.18
CA LYS A 251 9.47 4.62 16.35
C LYS A 251 8.43 3.71 17.01
N GLY A 252 7.24 4.24 17.30
CA GLY A 252 6.17 3.48 17.94
C GLY A 252 6.05 3.83 19.43
N GLU A 253 5.75 2.84 20.28
CA GLU A 253 5.57 3.08 21.71
C GLU A 253 6.76 3.76 22.39
N ASP A 254 7.96 3.47 21.95
CA ASP A 254 9.21 4.02 22.49
C ASP A 254 9.29 5.56 22.33
N GLU A 255 8.88 6.07 21.15
CA GLU A 255 8.85 7.51 20.90
C GLU A 255 7.79 8.22 21.76
N GLU A 256 6.62 7.61 21.91
CA GLU A 256 5.54 8.15 22.74
C GLU A 256 5.92 8.14 24.23
N GLN A 257 6.55 7.07 24.72
CA GLN A 257 7.07 6.99 26.08
C GLN A 257 8.18 8.02 26.32
N ALA A 258 9.13 8.16 25.40
CA ALA A 258 10.20 9.15 25.51
C ALA A 258 9.67 10.59 25.53
N LYS A 259 8.67 10.88 24.71
CA LYS A 259 7.97 12.18 24.72
C LYS A 259 7.23 12.41 26.03
N ALA A 260 6.53 11.41 26.56
CA ALA A 260 5.81 11.50 27.84
C ALA A 260 6.76 11.73 29.02
N VAL A 261 7.89 11.03 29.07
CA VAL A 261 8.95 11.23 30.10
C VAL A 261 9.55 12.62 30.00
N SER A 262 9.87 13.08 28.79
CA SER A 262 10.42 14.43 28.59
C SER A 262 9.43 15.51 29.01
N TYR A 263 8.15 15.36 28.75
CA TYR A 263 7.09 16.29 29.13
C TYR A 263 6.90 16.34 30.67
N THR A 264 6.98 15.20 31.36
CA THR A 264 6.87 15.13 32.80
C THR A 264 8.10 15.75 33.50
N HIS A 265 9.29 15.57 32.95
CA HIS A 265 10.51 16.22 33.49
C HIS A 265 10.50 17.73 33.31
N LEU A 266 10.05 18.25 32.18
CA LEU A 266 9.92 19.69 31.95
C LEU A 266 8.93 20.34 32.94
N ARG A 267 7.82 19.68 33.23
CA ARG A 267 6.81 20.19 34.16
C ARG A 267 7.23 20.13 35.62
N ALA A 268 8.11 19.18 35.98
CA ALA A 268 8.66 19.06 37.35
C ALA A 268 9.71 20.13 37.68
N HIS A 269 10.27 20.81 36.68
CA HIS A 269 11.20 21.94 36.87
C HIS A 269 10.51 23.32 36.90
N GLU A 270 9.21 23.39 36.55
CA GLU A 270 8.43 24.65 36.59
C GLU A 270 7.62 24.83 37.89
N THR A 271 7.67 23.89 38.83
CA THR A 271 7.07 23.97 40.17
C THR A 271 8.16 24.03 41.22
#